data_20d36d09c06c92dda2b35eab2b8a7961
#
_entry.id   20d36d09c06c92dda2b35eab2b8a7961
#
_cell.length_a   1.000
_cell.length_b   1.000
_cell.length_c   1.000
_cell.angle_alpha   90.00
_cell.angle_beta   90.00
_cell.angle_gamma   90.00
#
_symmetry.space_group_name_H-M   'P 1'
#
loop_
_entity.id
_entity.type
_entity.pdbx_description
1 polymer ?
#
loop_
_entity_poly.entity_id
_entity_poly.type
_entity_poly.pdbx_seq_one_letter_code
_entity_poly.pdbx_strand_id
1 'polypeptide(L)'
;MTLKEKKDAIFERAKNGVKQIPTHTIVSEYVELKKDGIHYKGFCPFHSSKTMNSFRVTDSKNYYKCFGCDAGGTGVGFVADYKGISYHDALFYVAQEYGIISSEEYDLMMGKKAVTQKPREKKSFKKIDIAQEKQKANPCSIKIKNDVYDFMKEFFGLSEEHRNHLKNVRHLSDEAIEKDFFSLVEEKKEAFIKALKIKFSYSVEELMNVPGFFYEKEHSCLRMANYEGIGILIRGLDGYIKAVQVRKDKDEPDKPRYVWFASNFVFKYPQFYKGGNGTGSPVDLLYPAVMKKKYAVGICEGKFKGEILAQQGLFAISVQGVGNWKGGELWSGVDHEIDQLDSFSTLGIDTIYIFYDADMMSNTGVFGHAMKLGEYLEKRYPHMKVVYALWHDGYGKGIDDLYINGYANDIRYMSRKPLQKTQQELDIAVSDALGISNYPKNKIPAEIKEKYIMIMQGLMESALL
;
A
#
# COMPACT_ATOMS: atom_id res chain seq x y z
N MET A 1 28.69 -27.00 13.24
CA MET A 1 27.46 -26.18 13.10
C MET A 1 27.06 -25.71 14.48
N THR A 2 27.03 -24.44 14.72
CA THR A 2 26.60 -23.88 16.00
C THR A 2 25.10 -24.12 16.23
N LEU A 3 24.62 -24.02 17.46
CA LEU A 3 23.19 -24.16 17.78
C LEU A 3 22.34 -23.12 17.02
N LYS A 4 22.87 -21.92 16.78
CA LYS A 4 22.22 -20.85 16.03
C LYS A 4 22.07 -21.27 14.55
N GLU A 5 23.16 -21.70 13.91
CA GLU A 5 23.13 -22.17 12.52
C GLU A 5 22.16 -23.35 12.31
N LYS A 6 22.09 -24.25 13.31
CA LYS A 6 21.15 -25.36 13.26
C LYS A 6 19.68 -24.87 13.32
N LYS A 7 19.37 -23.92 14.20
CA LYS A 7 18.02 -23.32 14.30
C LYS A 7 17.64 -22.55 13.03
N ASP A 8 18.56 -21.77 12.47
CA ASP A 8 18.33 -21.02 11.24
C ASP A 8 18.04 -21.95 10.06
N ALA A 9 18.79 -23.05 9.95
CA ALA A 9 18.56 -24.08 8.92
C ALA A 9 17.18 -24.77 9.07
N ILE A 10 16.77 -25.08 10.29
CA ILE A 10 15.45 -25.67 10.56
C ILE A 10 14.35 -24.67 10.21
N PHE A 11 14.51 -23.39 10.58
CA PHE A 11 13.55 -22.34 10.28
C PHE A 11 13.34 -22.16 8.77
N GLU A 12 14.43 -22.05 7.99
CA GLU A 12 14.33 -21.89 6.55
C GLU A 12 13.73 -23.16 5.87
N ARG A 13 14.05 -24.36 6.35
CA ARG A 13 13.45 -25.59 5.84
C ARG A 13 11.94 -25.63 6.15
N ALA A 14 11.53 -25.32 7.38
CA ALA A 14 10.12 -25.25 7.76
C ALA A 14 9.36 -24.24 6.90
N LYS A 15 9.88 -23.03 6.78
CA LYS A 15 9.30 -21.93 6.00
C LYS A 15 9.12 -22.28 4.52
N ASN A 16 10.17 -22.84 3.90
CA ASN A 16 10.14 -23.20 2.50
C ASN A 16 9.30 -24.43 2.22
N GLY A 17 9.35 -25.45 3.10
CA GLY A 17 8.57 -26.65 2.94
C GLY A 17 7.07 -26.41 3.12
N VAL A 18 6.66 -25.68 4.16
CA VAL A 18 5.24 -25.36 4.39
C VAL A 18 4.66 -24.50 3.26
N LYS A 19 5.46 -23.63 2.63
CA LYS A 19 5.03 -22.83 1.49
C LYS A 19 4.63 -23.66 0.26
N GLN A 20 5.15 -24.89 0.15
CA GLN A 20 4.81 -25.80 -0.96
C GLN A 20 3.48 -26.54 -0.72
N ILE A 21 2.95 -26.52 0.49
CA ILE A 21 1.67 -27.18 0.80
C ILE A 21 0.53 -26.28 0.32
N PRO A 22 -0.39 -26.79 -0.52
CA PRO A 22 -1.55 -26.00 -0.93
C PRO A 22 -2.37 -25.54 0.29
N THR A 23 -2.81 -24.28 0.27
CA THR A 23 -3.54 -23.70 1.42
C THR A 23 -4.80 -24.51 1.74
N HIS A 24 -5.52 -25.02 0.73
CA HIS A 24 -6.72 -25.82 0.98
C HIS A 24 -6.39 -27.10 1.75
N THR A 25 -5.23 -27.70 1.54
CA THR A 25 -4.80 -28.94 2.25
C THR A 25 -4.68 -28.64 3.75
N ILE A 26 -4.01 -27.55 4.11
CA ILE A 26 -3.87 -27.15 5.54
C ILE A 26 -5.22 -26.79 6.15
N VAL A 27 -6.04 -26.01 5.42
CA VAL A 27 -7.33 -25.53 5.93
C VAL A 27 -8.35 -26.64 6.04
N SER A 28 -8.31 -27.66 5.16
CA SER A 28 -9.25 -28.77 5.18
C SER A 28 -9.13 -29.68 6.42
N GLU A 29 -8.02 -29.65 7.13
CA GLU A 29 -7.86 -30.31 8.43
C GLU A 29 -8.82 -29.75 9.52
N TYR A 30 -9.31 -28.50 9.31
CA TYR A 30 -10.10 -27.75 10.29
C TYR A 30 -11.49 -27.36 9.80
N VAL A 31 -11.69 -27.30 8.47
CA VAL A 31 -12.92 -26.83 7.83
C VAL A 31 -13.27 -27.70 6.65
N GLU A 32 -14.52 -28.19 6.61
CA GLU A 32 -15.03 -28.86 5.43
C GLU A 32 -15.05 -27.92 4.23
N LEU A 33 -14.26 -28.23 3.19
CA LEU A 33 -14.12 -27.41 2.00
C LEU A 33 -14.77 -28.12 0.79
N LYS A 34 -15.51 -27.34 -0.01
CA LYS A 34 -16.07 -27.80 -1.30
C LYS A 34 -15.39 -27.03 -2.43
N LYS A 35 -14.94 -27.74 -3.46
CA LYS A 35 -14.31 -27.12 -4.64
C LYS A 35 -15.32 -26.27 -5.41
N ASP A 36 -14.92 -25.07 -5.81
CA ASP A 36 -15.71 -24.10 -6.56
C ASP A 36 -14.85 -23.42 -7.63
N GLY A 37 -14.72 -24.06 -8.78
CA GLY A 37 -13.81 -23.65 -9.85
C GLY A 37 -12.34 -23.68 -9.38
N ILE A 38 -11.67 -22.52 -9.41
CA ILE A 38 -10.28 -22.36 -8.96
C ILE A 38 -10.16 -22.11 -7.44
N HIS A 39 -11.29 -22.06 -6.72
CA HIS A 39 -11.36 -21.81 -5.29
C HIS A 39 -11.95 -23.02 -4.55
N TYR A 40 -11.80 -22.96 -3.24
CA TYR A 40 -12.55 -23.83 -2.32
C TYR A 40 -13.39 -22.94 -1.40
N LYS A 41 -14.57 -23.36 -1.04
CA LYS A 41 -15.48 -22.67 -0.12
C LYS A 41 -15.90 -23.55 1.04
N GLY A 42 -16.16 -22.93 2.19
CA GLY A 42 -16.59 -23.58 3.41
C GLY A 42 -17.28 -22.64 4.37
N PHE A 43 -17.71 -23.15 5.50
CA PHE A 43 -18.18 -22.31 6.59
C PHE A 43 -16.99 -21.71 7.33
N CYS A 44 -17.01 -20.40 7.53
CA CYS A 44 -15.95 -19.73 8.26
C CYS A 44 -15.90 -20.18 9.72
N PRO A 45 -14.75 -20.65 10.23
CA PRO A 45 -14.64 -21.07 11.63
C PRO A 45 -14.50 -19.91 12.62
N PHE A 46 -14.26 -18.70 12.11
CA PHE A 46 -13.96 -17.52 12.92
C PHE A 46 -15.21 -16.68 13.27
N HIS A 47 -16.38 -16.95 12.64
CA HIS A 47 -17.65 -16.32 12.98
C HIS A 47 -18.81 -17.26 12.66
N SER A 48 -19.99 -16.97 13.19
CA SER A 48 -21.23 -17.70 12.87
C SER A 48 -21.63 -17.41 11.43
N SER A 49 -21.14 -18.22 10.48
CA SER A 49 -21.49 -18.08 9.06
C SER A 49 -22.75 -18.87 8.75
N LYS A 50 -23.74 -18.23 8.12
CA LYS A 50 -24.96 -18.89 7.65
C LYS A 50 -24.84 -19.48 6.24
N THR A 51 -23.76 -19.14 5.50
CA THR A 51 -23.54 -19.57 4.12
C THR A 51 -22.10 -19.96 3.89
N MET A 52 -21.85 -20.91 2.98
CA MET A 52 -20.50 -21.32 2.57
C MET A 52 -19.82 -20.29 1.64
N ASN A 53 -20.51 -19.24 1.20
CA ASN A 53 -20.02 -18.35 0.15
C ASN A 53 -19.05 -17.28 0.67
N SER A 54 -19.05 -17.03 1.98
CA SER A 54 -18.20 -15.99 2.57
C SER A 54 -16.76 -16.42 2.82
N PHE A 55 -16.50 -17.71 2.99
CA PHE A 55 -15.16 -18.22 3.25
C PHE A 55 -14.61 -18.92 2.01
N ARG A 56 -13.49 -18.43 1.51
CA ARG A 56 -12.82 -18.93 0.30
C ARG A 56 -11.36 -19.21 0.55
N VAL A 57 -10.85 -20.29 -0.05
CA VAL A 57 -9.43 -20.64 -0.09
C VAL A 57 -8.98 -20.70 -1.55
N THR A 58 -7.82 -20.12 -1.86
CA THR A 58 -7.28 -20.04 -3.21
C THR A 58 -5.82 -20.47 -3.20
N ASP A 59 -5.52 -21.65 -3.71
CA ASP A 59 -4.17 -22.21 -3.68
C ASP A 59 -3.19 -21.42 -4.54
N SER A 60 -3.60 -20.99 -5.73
CA SER A 60 -2.74 -20.19 -6.63
C SER A 60 -2.26 -18.89 -6.00
N LYS A 61 -2.94 -18.41 -4.96
CA LYS A 61 -2.56 -17.23 -4.16
C LYS A 61 -2.01 -17.59 -2.79
N ASN A 62 -1.95 -18.89 -2.45
CA ASN A 62 -1.59 -19.38 -1.12
C ASN A 62 -2.32 -18.59 0.00
N TYR A 63 -3.66 -18.45 -0.15
CA TYR A 63 -4.43 -17.51 0.64
C TYR A 63 -5.85 -17.99 0.93
N TYR A 64 -6.34 -17.71 2.16
CA TYR A 64 -7.76 -17.80 2.50
C TYR A 64 -8.34 -16.43 2.81
N LYS A 65 -9.62 -16.23 2.58
CA LYS A 65 -10.36 -15.00 2.89
C LYS A 65 -11.79 -15.31 3.28
N CYS A 66 -12.25 -14.69 4.36
CA CYS A 66 -13.65 -14.61 4.69
C CYS A 66 -14.19 -13.21 4.43
N PHE A 67 -15.15 -13.09 3.53
CA PHE A 67 -15.82 -11.81 3.22
C PHE A 67 -16.86 -11.41 4.28
N GLY A 68 -17.21 -12.30 5.21
CA GLY A 68 -18.16 -12.01 6.28
C GLY A 68 -17.53 -11.40 7.54
N CYS A 69 -16.30 -11.80 7.90
CA CYS A 69 -15.60 -11.31 9.09
C CYS A 69 -14.21 -10.76 8.79
N ASP A 70 -13.86 -10.64 7.52
CA ASP A 70 -12.58 -10.16 7.02
C ASP A 70 -11.34 -10.97 7.41
N ALA A 71 -11.50 -12.11 8.08
CA ALA A 71 -10.40 -13.03 8.37
C ALA A 71 -9.73 -13.47 7.06
N GLY A 72 -8.40 -13.48 7.03
CA GLY A 72 -7.66 -13.86 5.82
C GLY A 72 -6.16 -13.96 6.07
N GLY A 73 -5.49 -14.81 5.30
CA GLY A 73 -4.06 -15.06 5.43
C GLY A 73 -3.62 -16.33 4.71
N THR A 74 -2.36 -16.74 4.96
CA THR A 74 -1.82 -18.02 4.46
C THR A 74 -2.38 -19.21 5.23
N GLY A 75 -2.11 -20.45 4.78
CA GLY A 75 -2.46 -21.65 5.55
C GLY A 75 -1.87 -21.67 6.96
N VAL A 76 -0.62 -21.23 7.14
CA VAL A 76 -0.02 -21.06 8.47
C VAL A 76 -0.74 -19.98 9.29
N GLY A 77 -1.09 -18.87 8.67
CA GLY A 77 -1.88 -17.81 9.33
C GLY A 77 -3.24 -18.33 9.77
N PHE A 78 -3.88 -19.16 8.97
CA PHE A 78 -5.13 -19.84 9.35
C PHE A 78 -4.95 -20.70 10.62
N VAL A 79 -3.90 -21.51 10.69
CA VAL A 79 -3.61 -22.35 11.86
C VAL A 79 -3.30 -21.50 13.08
N ALA A 80 -2.54 -20.41 12.92
CA ALA A 80 -2.26 -19.46 13.98
C ALA A 80 -3.55 -18.86 14.57
N ASP A 81 -4.42 -18.37 13.69
CA ASP A 81 -5.72 -17.79 14.06
C ASP A 81 -6.65 -18.85 14.69
N TYR A 82 -6.71 -20.04 14.10
CA TYR A 82 -7.59 -21.12 14.56
C TYR A 82 -7.19 -21.69 15.92
N LYS A 83 -5.89 -21.87 16.15
CA LYS A 83 -5.34 -22.39 17.41
C LYS A 83 -5.08 -21.29 18.44
N GLY A 84 -5.08 -20.02 18.07
CA GLY A 84 -4.76 -18.87 18.93
C GLY A 84 -3.30 -18.91 19.40
N ILE A 85 -2.38 -19.27 18.51
CA ILE A 85 -0.92 -19.32 18.74
C ILE A 85 -0.22 -18.32 17.83
N SER A 86 1.06 -18.04 18.10
CA SER A 86 1.83 -17.14 17.24
C SER A 86 2.01 -17.74 15.83
N TYR A 87 2.25 -16.88 14.83
CA TYR A 87 2.56 -17.33 13.47
C TYR A 87 3.81 -18.22 13.43
N HIS A 88 4.80 -17.91 14.27
CA HIS A 88 6.02 -18.68 14.42
C HIS A 88 5.72 -20.08 14.95
N ASP A 89 4.92 -20.20 16.00
CA ASP A 89 4.55 -21.49 16.57
C ASP A 89 3.69 -22.32 15.59
N ALA A 90 2.78 -21.65 14.89
CA ALA A 90 1.96 -22.27 13.85
C ALA A 90 2.80 -22.80 12.67
N LEU A 91 3.87 -22.07 12.29
CA LEU A 91 4.79 -22.50 11.23
C LEU A 91 5.45 -23.83 11.60
N PHE A 92 6.02 -23.94 12.79
CA PHE A 92 6.66 -25.19 13.21
C PHE A 92 5.66 -26.29 13.49
N TYR A 93 4.48 -25.97 14.01
CA TYR A 93 3.40 -26.93 14.18
C TYR A 93 3.01 -27.56 12.84
N VAL A 94 2.73 -26.75 11.83
CA VAL A 94 2.40 -27.24 10.48
C VAL A 94 3.58 -27.99 9.86
N ALA A 95 4.80 -27.49 10.02
CA ALA A 95 5.98 -28.16 9.49
C ALA A 95 6.20 -29.55 10.11
N GLN A 96 5.89 -29.74 11.37
CA GLN A 96 5.94 -31.03 12.05
C GLN A 96 4.79 -31.95 11.58
N GLU A 97 3.55 -31.47 11.57
CA GLU A 97 2.39 -32.25 11.13
C GLU A 97 2.55 -32.82 9.70
N TYR A 98 3.21 -32.04 8.81
CA TYR A 98 3.48 -32.44 7.43
C TYR A 98 4.87 -33.11 7.22
N GLY A 99 5.56 -33.48 8.32
CA GLY A 99 6.85 -34.19 8.25
C GLY A 99 8.02 -33.42 7.63
N ILE A 100 7.94 -32.11 7.55
CA ILE A 100 9.01 -31.23 7.02
C ILE A 100 10.15 -31.13 8.03
N ILE A 101 9.83 -31.15 9.31
CA ILE A 101 10.77 -31.20 10.43
C ILE A 101 10.45 -32.36 11.36
N SER A 102 11.46 -32.87 12.05
CA SER A 102 11.26 -33.97 13.01
C SER A 102 10.71 -33.46 14.34
N SER A 103 10.21 -34.37 15.19
CA SER A 103 9.74 -34.01 16.53
C SER A 103 10.87 -33.41 17.39
N GLU A 104 12.10 -33.91 17.25
CA GLU A 104 13.27 -33.38 17.97
C GLU A 104 13.62 -31.97 17.50
N GLU A 105 13.47 -31.68 16.19
CA GLU A 105 13.67 -30.36 15.63
C GLU A 105 12.57 -29.39 16.09
N TYR A 106 11.33 -29.85 16.15
CA TYR A 106 10.22 -29.08 16.70
C TYR A 106 10.49 -28.71 18.17
N ASP A 107 10.89 -29.67 19.01
CA ASP A 107 11.22 -29.44 20.41
C ASP A 107 12.40 -28.47 20.57
N LEU A 108 13.38 -28.54 19.68
CA LEU A 108 14.54 -27.62 19.67
C LEU A 108 14.11 -26.20 19.34
N MET A 109 13.13 -26.00 18.46
CA MET A 109 12.64 -24.67 18.05
C MET A 109 11.67 -24.08 19.07
N MET A 110 10.79 -24.91 19.65
CA MET A 110 9.73 -24.48 20.57
C MET A 110 10.20 -24.39 22.03
N GLY A 111 11.38 -24.92 22.35
CA GLY A 111 11.78 -25.19 23.73
C GLY A 111 10.86 -26.24 24.35
N LYS A 112 11.20 -26.76 25.53
CA LYS A 112 10.41 -27.83 26.22
C LYS A 112 8.99 -27.38 26.70
N LYS A 113 8.36 -26.46 26.03
CA LYS A 113 6.93 -26.15 26.19
C LYS A 113 6.13 -27.11 25.30
N ALA A 114 5.93 -28.32 25.79
CA ALA A 114 4.95 -29.22 25.20
C ALA A 114 3.60 -28.49 25.11
N VAL A 115 3.12 -28.30 23.87
CA VAL A 115 1.72 -27.93 23.64
C VAL A 115 0.89 -29.14 24.07
N THR A 116 0.49 -29.19 25.33
CA THR A 116 -0.43 -30.21 25.81
C THR A 116 -1.71 -30.06 25.02
N GLN A 117 -1.98 -31.06 24.19
CA GLN A 117 -3.23 -31.22 23.46
C GLN A 117 -4.37 -31.50 24.46
N LYS A 118 -4.93 -30.45 25.04
CA LYS A 118 -6.32 -30.48 25.48
C LYS A 118 -7.15 -29.85 24.36
N PRO A 119 -8.19 -30.56 23.86
CA PRO A 119 -9.19 -29.90 23.00
C PRO A 119 -9.71 -28.71 23.84
N ARG A 120 -9.32 -27.52 23.51
CA ARG A 120 -9.94 -26.34 24.10
C ARG A 120 -11.38 -26.35 23.62
N GLU A 121 -12.32 -26.39 24.59
CA GLU A 121 -13.71 -26.05 24.34
C GLU A 121 -13.77 -24.87 23.37
N LYS A 122 -14.70 -24.95 22.40
CA LYS A 122 -14.99 -23.87 21.47
C LYS A 122 -15.20 -22.59 22.26
N LYS A 123 -14.11 -21.90 22.61
CA LYS A 123 -14.23 -20.52 23.02
C LYS A 123 -14.78 -19.80 21.80
N SER A 124 -16.04 -19.40 21.90
CA SER A 124 -16.60 -18.45 20.95
C SER A 124 -15.61 -17.29 20.90
N PHE A 125 -14.81 -17.21 19.85
CA PHE A 125 -13.99 -16.03 19.64
C PHE A 125 -14.99 -14.88 19.56
N LYS A 126 -15.01 -14.03 20.56
CA LYS A 126 -15.69 -12.75 20.46
C LYS A 126 -15.16 -12.15 19.16
N LYS A 127 -16.06 -11.92 18.21
CA LYS A 127 -15.75 -11.24 16.96
C LYS A 127 -14.99 -9.99 17.36
N ILE A 128 -13.69 -9.96 17.07
CA ILE A 128 -12.91 -8.76 17.29
C ILE A 128 -13.50 -7.77 16.31
N ASP A 129 -14.25 -6.81 16.82
CA ASP A 129 -14.75 -5.72 16.02
C ASP A 129 -13.56 -4.83 15.73
N ILE A 130 -12.94 -5.05 14.56
CA ILE A 130 -11.79 -4.27 14.11
C ILE A 130 -12.12 -2.77 14.09
N ALA A 131 -13.40 -2.42 13.85
CA ALA A 131 -13.84 -1.03 13.93
C ALA A 131 -13.81 -0.52 15.38
N GLN A 132 -14.23 -1.33 16.35
CA GLN A 132 -14.13 -0.96 17.77
C GLN A 132 -12.68 -0.91 18.25
N GLU A 133 -11.83 -1.85 17.83
CA GLU A 133 -10.40 -1.80 18.17
C GLU A 133 -9.71 -0.59 17.53
N LYS A 134 -10.07 -0.24 16.29
CA LYS A 134 -9.63 1.01 15.67
C LYS A 134 -10.10 2.25 16.41
N GLN A 135 -11.33 2.27 16.93
CA GLN A 135 -11.85 3.38 17.75
C GLN A 135 -11.12 3.52 19.10
N LYS A 136 -10.51 2.45 19.61
CA LYS A 136 -9.69 2.47 20.81
C LYS A 136 -8.27 2.99 20.57
N ALA A 137 -7.82 3.04 19.32
CA ALA A 137 -6.50 3.59 19.01
C ALA A 137 -6.53 5.10 19.20
N ASN A 138 -5.69 5.59 20.08
CA ASN A 138 -5.54 7.02 20.29
C ASN A 138 -4.92 7.65 19.05
N PRO A 139 -5.47 8.77 18.53
CA PRO A 139 -4.86 9.49 17.44
C PRO A 139 -3.48 9.97 17.86
N CYS A 140 -2.46 9.64 17.05
CA CYS A 140 -1.12 10.13 17.31
C CYS A 140 -1.02 11.62 16.97
N SER A 141 -0.43 12.40 17.87
CA SER A 141 -0.13 13.81 17.61
C SER A 141 0.73 13.97 16.35
N ILE A 142 0.39 14.96 15.52
CA ILE A 142 1.17 15.27 14.32
C ILE A 142 2.62 15.62 14.65
N LYS A 143 2.84 16.32 15.77
CA LYS A 143 4.18 16.66 16.25
C LYS A 143 5.00 15.41 16.55
N ILE A 144 4.44 14.45 17.29
CA ILE A 144 5.13 13.19 17.60
C ILE A 144 5.45 12.40 16.34
N LYS A 145 4.51 12.29 15.40
CA LYS A 145 4.77 11.65 14.09
C LYS A 145 5.93 12.31 13.37
N ASN A 146 5.90 13.63 13.26
CA ASN A 146 6.95 14.38 12.59
C ASN A 146 8.31 14.17 13.25
N ASP A 147 8.39 14.31 14.57
CA ASP A 147 9.65 14.16 15.30
C ASP A 147 10.24 12.76 15.17
N VAL A 148 9.39 11.72 15.26
CA VAL A 148 9.80 10.33 15.13
C VAL A 148 10.27 10.01 13.71
N TYR A 149 9.53 10.43 12.68
CA TYR A 149 9.87 10.11 11.30
C TYR A 149 11.07 10.94 10.78
N ASP A 150 11.20 12.19 11.22
CA ASP A 150 12.39 12.98 10.90
C ASP A 150 13.64 12.36 11.53
N PHE A 151 13.53 11.92 12.78
CA PHE A 151 14.62 11.19 13.43
C PHE A 151 14.89 9.81 12.78
N MET A 152 13.86 9.12 12.26
CA MET A 152 14.08 7.90 11.45
C MET A 152 14.98 8.21 10.26
N LYS A 153 14.69 9.25 9.51
CA LYS A 153 15.51 9.67 8.37
C LYS A 153 16.96 9.96 8.79
N GLU A 154 17.15 10.75 9.84
CA GLU A 154 18.47 11.08 10.39
C GLU A 154 19.26 9.82 10.82
N PHE A 155 18.62 8.94 11.58
CA PHE A 155 19.28 7.77 12.16
C PHE A 155 19.61 6.67 11.16
N PHE A 156 18.68 6.36 10.28
CA PHE A 156 18.89 5.31 9.28
C PHE A 156 19.82 5.76 8.18
N GLY A 157 19.78 7.05 7.80
CA GLY A 157 20.54 7.59 6.69
C GLY A 157 20.11 7.01 5.35
N LEU A 158 20.83 7.32 4.29
CA LEU A 158 20.59 6.79 2.94
C LEU A 158 21.81 6.02 2.46
N SER A 159 21.61 4.74 2.09
CA SER A 159 22.67 3.92 1.52
C SER A 159 23.06 4.43 0.14
N GLU A 160 24.32 4.14 -0.27
CA GLU A 160 24.82 4.53 -1.58
C GLU A 160 24.02 3.87 -2.72
N GLU A 161 23.61 2.62 -2.55
CA GLU A 161 22.76 1.90 -3.50
C GLU A 161 21.42 2.62 -3.72
N HIS A 162 20.74 2.98 -2.64
CA HIS A 162 19.47 3.70 -2.72
C HIS A 162 19.64 5.10 -3.28
N ARG A 163 20.70 5.81 -2.90
CA ARG A 163 21.05 7.12 -3.46
C ARG A 163 21.23 7.04 -4.97
N ASN A 164 22.02 6.08 -5.43
CA ASN A 164 22.26 5.85 -6.86
C ASN A 164 20.97 5.50 -7.61
N HIS A 165 20.09 4.69 -7.02
CA HIS A 165 18.77 4.40 -7.59
C HIS A 165 17.92 5.67 -7.73
N LEU A 166 17.82 6.49 -6.66
CA LEU A 166 17.02 7.70 -6.68
C LEU A 166 17.58 8.74 -7.68
N LYS A 167 18.90 8.87 -7.76
CA LYS A 167 19.56 9.84 -8.63
C LYS A 167 19.58 9.40 -10.09
N ASN A 168 20.01 8.18 -10.36
CA ASN A 168 20.34 7.73 -11.72
C ASN A 168 19.18 7.00 -12.41
N VAL A 169 18.24 6.41 -11.64
CA VAL A 169 17.08 5.69 -12.20
C VAL A 169 15.80 6.53 -12.08
N ARG A 170 15.66 7.29 -10.98
CA ARG A 170 14.49 8.16 -10.76
C ARG A 170 14.71 9.61 -11.11
N HIS A 171 15.95 9.99 -11.41
CA HIS A 171 16.35 11.33 -11.82
C HIS A 171 15.95 12.44 -10.83
N LEU A 172 15.95 12.10 -9.54
CA LEU A 172 15.64 13.07 -8.49
C LEU A 172 16.84 13.98 -8.22
N SER A 173 16.58 15.22 -7.88
CA SER A 173 17.60 16.17 -7.43
C SER A 173 18.20 15.75 -6.07
N ASP A 174 19.43 16.12 -5.82
CA ASP A 174 20.07 15.86 -4.53
C ASP A 174 19.28 16.49 -3.37
N GLU A 175 18.68 17.68 -3.58
CA GLU A 175 17.81 18.34 -2.60
C GLU A 175 16.58 17.49 -2.24
N ALA A 176 15.86 16.95 -3.24
CA ALA A 176 14.71 16.09 -3.03
C ALA A 176 15.10 14.80 -2.29
N ILE A 177 16.25 14.20 -2.69
CA ILE A 177 16.78 12.98 -2.09
C ILE A 177 17.10 13.19 -0.61
N GLU A 178 17.85 14.24 -0.28
CA GLU A 178 18.25 14.54 1.10
C GLU A 178 17.05 14.91 1.99
N LYS A 179 16.03 15.53 1.41
CA LYS A 179 14.88 16.00 2.16
C LYS A 179 13.97 14.87 2.63
N ASP A 180 13.65 13.91 1.77
CA ASP A 180 12.51 13.03 2.00
C ASP A 180 12.80 11.51 1.88
N PHE A 181 14.05 11.10 1.69
CA PHE A 181 14.38 9.68 1.50
C PHE A 181 15.42 9.16 2.50
N PHE A 182 15.29 7.89 2.87
CA PHE A 182 16.24 7.19 3.74
C PHE A 182 16.21 5.67 3.47
N SER A 183 17.16 4.92 4.03
CA SER A 183 17.23 3.46 3.90
C SER A 183 16.73 2.78 5.15
N LEU A 184 15.59 2.10 5.08
CA LEU A 184 15.05 1.33 6.19
C LEU A 184 15.61 -0.10 6.13
N VAL A 185 16.41 -0.48 7.14
CA VAL A 185 17.09 -1.78 7.24
C VAL A 185 16.84 -2.44 8.59
N GLU A 186 16.70 -3.78 8.61
CA GLU A 186 16.33 -4.55 9.81
C GLU A 186 17.33 -4.40 10.94
N GLU A 187 18.62 -4.47 10.62
CA GLU A 187 19.71 -4.53 11.61
C GLU A 187 19.77 -3.27 12.50
N LYS A 188 19.27 -2.15 12.01
CA LYS A 188 19.29 -0.87 12.76
C LYS A 188 18.04 -0.64 13.64
N LYS A 189 16.97 -1.42 13.49
CA LYS A 189 15.66 -1.13 14.12
C LYS A 189 15.71 -1.15 15.65
N GLU A 190 16.36 -2.15 16.25
CA GLU A 190 16.46 -2.21 17.71
C GLU A 190 17.30 -1.05 18.26
N ALA A 191 18.41 -0.72 17.60
CA ALA A 191 19.25 0.42 17.96
C ALA A 191 18.48 1.74 17.82
N PHE A 192 17.69 1.89 16.77
CA PHE A 192 16.83 3.05 16.57
C PHE A 192 15.82 3.23 17.71
N ILE A 193 15.11 2.17 18.12
CA ILE A 193 14.14 2.24 19.24
C ILE A 193 14.82 2.67 20.54
N LYS A 194 16.03 2.19 20.81
CA LYS A 194 16.82 2.63 21.98
C LYS A 194 17.19 4.11 21.85
N ALA A 195 17.70 4.54 20.70
CA ALA A 195 18.06 5.93 20.43
C ALA A 195 16.85 6.88 20.50
N LEU A 196 15.69 6.45 19.99
CA LEU A 196 14.44 7.20 20.02
C LEU A 196 14.01 7.53 21.45
N LYS A 197 14.09 6.56 22.37
CA LYS A 197 13.77 6.74 23.80
C LYS A 197 14.74 7.65 24.53
N ILE A 198 15.99 7.75 24.05
CA ILE A 198 16.99 8.66 24.61
C ILE A 198 16.80 10.07 24.07
N LYS A 199 16.50 10.21 22.76
CA LYS A 199 16.38 11.52 22.10
C LYS A 199 15.14 12.28 22.52
N PHE A 200 14.03 11.59 22.77
CA PHE A 200 12.74 12.19 23.08
C PHE A 200 12.17 11.66 24.40
N SER A 201 11.52 12.55 25.17
CA SER A 201 10.83 12.20 26.42
C SER A 201 9.41 11.65 26.19
N TYR A 202 9.14 11.08 25.02
CA TYR A 202 7.83 10.48 24.72
C TYR A 202 7.65 9.17 25.48
N SER A 203 6.47 8.97 26.04
CA SER A 203 6.08 7.73 26.70
C SER A 203 5.94 6.58 25.69
N VAL A 204 6.00 5.35 26.18
CA VAL A 204 5.75 4.17 25.33
C VAL A 204 4.33 4.20 24.77
N GLU A 205 3.36 4.72 25.54
CA GLU A 205 1.96 4.90 25.13
C GLU A 205 1.81 5.87 23.94
N GLU A 206 2.59 6.93 23.90
CA GLU A 206 2.59 7.86 22.79
C GLU A 206 3.27 7.25 21.56
N LEU A 207 4.44 6.63 21.75
CA LEU A 207 5.22 6.04 20.66
C LEU A 207 4.52 4.84 20.00
N MET A 208 3.83 3.98 20.76
CA MET A 208 3.13 2.83 20.18
C MET A 208 1.91 3.22 19.32
N ASN A 209 1.46 4.48 19.38
CA ASN A 209 0.40 5.01 18.54
C ASN A 209 0.92 5.70 17.27
N VAL A 210 2.24 5.86 17.11
CA VAL A 210 2.84 6.30 15.84
C VAL A 210 2.65 5.19 14.80
N PRO A 211 2.12 5.44 13.61
CA PRO A 211 2.00 4.40 12.59
C PRO A 211 3.35 3.73 12.32
N GLY A 212 3.34 2.41 12.24
CA GLY A 212 4.56 1.60 12.14
C GLY A 212 5.15 1.16 13.48
N PHE A 213 4.69 1.71 14.60
CA PHE A 213 5.12 1.29 15.93
C PHE A 213 3.99 0.59 16.69
N PHE A 214 4.37 -0.29 17.63
CA PHE A 214 3.44 -1.03 18.47
C PHE A 214 4.17 -1.60 19.69
N TYR A 215 3.41 -2.00 20.71
CA TYR A 215 3.95 -2.63 21.90
C TYR A 215 3.71 -4.13 21.86
N GLU A 216 4.76 -4.92 22.02
CA GLU A 216 4.71 -6.38 22.12
C GLU A 216 4.62 -6.79 23.59
N LYS A 217 3.54 -7.49 23.95
CA LYS A 217 3.24 -7.84 25.34
C LYS A 217 4.14 -8.94 25.88
N GLU A 218 4.52 -9.89 25.06
CA GLU A 218 5.33 -11.05 25.46
C GLU A 218 6.71 -10.60 25.95
N HIS A 219 7.37 -9.72 25.22
CA HIS A 219 8.69 -9.20 25.59
C HIS A 219 8.64 -7.83 26.29
N SER A 220 7.44 -7.33 26.57
CA SER A 220 7.22 -6.04 27.23
C SER A 220 8.02 -4.89 26.62
N CYS A 221 8.03 -4.80 25.28
CA CYS A 221 8.86 -3.83 24.58
C CYS A 221 8.13 -3.14 23.41
N LEU A 222 8.57 -1.92 23.09
CA LEU A 222 8.20 -1.20 21.88
C LEU A 222 8.88 -1.86 20.67
N ARG A 223 8.12 -2.08 19.62
CA ARG A 223 8.57 -2.62 18.33
C ARG A 223 8.20 -1.69 17.19
N MET A 224 8.84 -1.87 16.07
CA MET A 224 8.44 -1.24 14.81
C MET A 224 8.18 -2.29 13.73
N ALA A 225 7.35 -1.92 12.75
CA ALA A 225 6.95 -2.79 11.65
C ALA A 225 8.16 -3.24 10.82
N ASN A 226 8.10 -4.50 10.38
CA ASN A 226 9.22 -5.12 9.68
C ASN A 226 9.11 -4.90 8.17
N TYR A 227 9.55 -3.71 7.72
CA TYR A 227 9.71 -3.36 6.31
C TYR A 227 11.17 -2.98 6.05
N GLU A 228 11.65 -3.29 4.84
CA GLU A 228 12.98 -2.94 4.35
C GLU A 228 12.87 -2.30 2.97
N GLY A 229 13.77 -1.38 2.67
CA GLY A 229 13.84 -0.68 1.40
C GLY A 229 13.98 0.83 1.55
N ILE A 230 13.57 1.56 0.52
CA ILE A 230 13.61 3.02 0.53
C ILE A 230 12.42 3.56 1.31
N GLY A 231 12.68 4.18 2.45
CA GLY A 231 11.72 4.97 3.22
C GLY A 231 11.48 6.32 2.54
N ILE A 232 10.22 6.69 2.39
CA ILE A 232 9.75 7.88 1.67
C ILE A 232 8.88 8.69 2.62
N LEU A 233 9.31 9.88 2.97
CA LEU A 233 8.54 10.77 3.83
C LEU A 233 7.43 11.45 3.03
N ILE A 234 6.23 11.45 3.58
CA ILE A 234 5.04 12.09 3.01
C ILE A 234 4.71 13.30 3.87
N ARG A 235 4.71 14.50 3.27
CA ARG A 235 4.51 15.77 3.97
C ARG A 235 3.20 16.43 3.58
N GLY A 236 2.47 16.91 4.57
CA GLY A 236 1.27 17.72 4.35
C GLY A 236 1.57 19.19 4.03
N LEU A 237 0.51 19.97 3.79
CA LEU A 237 0.57 21.42 3.55
C LEU A 237 1.28 22.20 4.67
N ASP A 238 1.13 21.74 5.89
CA ASP A 238 1.76 22.32 7.08
C ASP A 238 3.27 22.02 7.19
N GLY A 239 3.83 21.27 6.21
CA GLY A 239 5.23 20.85 6.18
C GLY A 239 5.56 19.69 7.12
N TYR A 240 4.64 19.29 7.99
CA TYR A 240 4.86 18.15 8.88
C TYR A 240 4.84 16.82 8.13
N ILE A 241 5.68 15.88 8.58
CA ILE A 241 5.69 14.51 8.07
C ILE A 241 4.43 13.79 8.58
N LYS A 242 3.56 13.41 7.66
CA LYS A 242 2.27 12.75 7.95
C LYS A 242 2.41 11.23 8.03
N ALA A 243 3.26 10.66 7.19
CA ALA A 243 3.43 9.23 7.06
C ALA A 243 4.78 8.88 6.44
N VAL A 244 5.12 7.59 6.50
CA VAL A 244 6.22 6.99 5.74
C VAL A 244 5.65 5.94 4.80
N GLN A 245 6.02 6.00 3.53
CA GLN A 245 5.82 4.91 2.58
C GLN A 245 7.15 4.18 2.39
N VAL A 246 7.13 2.88 2.21
CA VAL A 246 8.34 2.08 1.95
C VAL A 246 8.24 1.46 0.57
N ARG A 247 9.20 1.78 -0.31
CA ARG A 247 9.42 1.05 -1.56
C ARG A 247 10.34 -0.12 -1.26
N LYS A 248 9.80 -1.32 -1.34
CA LYS A 248 10.57 -2.53 -1.08
C LYS A 248 11.67 -2.73 -2.13
N ASP A 249 12.83 -3.23 -1.70
CA ASP A 249 13.96 -3.52 -2.60
C ASP A 249 13.68 -4.72 -3.48
N LYS A 250 13.01 -5.73 -2.93
CA LYS A 250 12.64 -6.95 -3.64
C LYS A 250 11.21 -6.86 -4.16
N ASP A 251 11.02 -7.13 -5.44
CA ASP A 251 9.70 -7.39 -6.00
C ASP A 251 9.26 -8.78 -5.60
N GLU A 252 8.11 -8.86 -4.95
CA GLU A 252 7.46 -10.12 -4.62
C GLU A 252 6.23 -10.27 -5.51
N PRO A 253 6.10 -11.40 -6.22
CA PRO A 253 4.89 -11.67 -7.01
C PRO A 253 3.62 -11.49 -6.17
N ASP A 254 2.62 -10.84 -6.74
CA ASP A 254 1.30 -10.58 -6.11
C ASP A 254 1.31 -9.68 -4.85
N LYS A 255 2.43 -9.09 -4.49
CA LYS A 255 2.49 -8.12 -3.38
C LYS A 255 2.84 -6.72 -3.89
N PRO A 256 2.25 -5.67 -3.31
CA PRO A 256 2.57 -4.30 -3.72
C PRO A 256 4.04 -3.99 -3.42
N ARG A 257 4.69 -3.32 -4.36
CA ARG A 257 6.07 -2.83 -4.20
C ARG A 257 6.15 -1.68 -3.20
N TYR A 258 5.11 -0.84 -3.15
CA TYR A 258 4.98 0.26 -2.21
C TYR A 258 4.01 -0.12 -1.10
N VAL A 259 4.43 0.04 0.14
CA VAL A 259 3.63 -0.24 1.32
C VAL A 259 3.70 0.92 2.30
N TRP A 260 2.63 1.13 3.05
CA TRP A 260 2.68 2.08 4.15
C TRP A 260 3.45 1.51 5.34
N PHE A 261 4.30 2.32 5.94
CA PHE A 261 4.91 2.02 7.24
C PHE A 261 3.84 2.16 8.31
N ALA A 262 3.08 1.08 8.51
CA ALA A 262 1.90 1.04 9.36
C ALA A 262 1.92 -0.18 10.28
N SER A 263 1.24 -0.08 11.40
CA SER A 263 1.13 -1.13 12.41
C SER A 263 -0.31 -1.54 12.73
N ASN A 264 -1.25 -1.19 11.87
CA ASN A 264 -2.67 -1.53 12.04
C ASN A 264 -2.98 -3.03 12.02
N PHE A 265 -2.02 -3.88 11.60
CA PHE A 265 -2.15 -5.33 11.70
C PHE A 265 -2.34 -5.81 13.15
N VAL A 266 -1.82 -5.07 14.13
CA VAL A 266 -1.90 -5.42 15.56
C VAL A 266 -3.35 -5.44 16.07
N PHE A 267 -4.28 -4.73 15.43
CA PHE A 267 -5.71 -4.78 15.77
C PHE A 267 -6.33 -6.17 15.58
N LYS A 268 -5.71 -7.00 14.77
CA LYS A 268 -6.11 -8.39 14.58
C LYS A 268 -5.64 -9.31 15.71
N TYR A 269 -4.64 -8.86 16.46
CA TYR A 269 -3.94 -9.66 17.48
C TYR A 269 -3.80 -8.93 18.83
N PRO A 270 -4.90 -8.39 19.38
CA PRO A 270 -4.85 -7.59 20.62
C PRO A 270 -4.38 -8.39 21.83
N GLN A 271 -4.38 -9.72 21.77
CA GLN A 271 -3.82 -10.59 22.82
C GLN A 271 -2.30 -10.48 22.90
N PHE A 272 -1.60 -10.21 21.80
CA PHE A 272 -0.14 -10.14 21.73
C PHE A 272 0.40 -8.72 21.74
N TYR A 273 -0.40 -7.75 21.23
CA TYR A 273 0.06 -6.40 20.99
C TYR A 273 -0.84 -5.34 21.63
N LYS A 274 -0.29 -4.13 21.78
CA LYS A 274 -1.02 -2.90 22.12
C LYS A 274 -0.61 -1.78 21.16
N GLY A 275 -1.43 -0.76 21.05
CA GLY A 275 -1.21 0.38 20.17
C GLY A 275 -1.38 0.00 18.71
N GLY A 276 -0.54 0.56 17.89
CA GLY A 276 -0.58 0.39 16.44
C GLY A 276 -1.56 1.33 15.76
N ASN A 277 -1.18 1.81 14.58
CA ASN A 277 -2.02 2.70 13.79
C ASN A 277 -1.79 2.50 12.29
N GLY A 278 -2.78 2.91 11.49
CA GLY A 278 -2.64 3.13 10.07
C GLY A 278 -2.20 4.56 9.75
N THR A 279 -1.68 4.77 8.55
CA THR A 279 -1.22 6.08 8.08
C THR A 279 -2.34 6.98 7.56
N GLY A 280 -3.49 6.40 7.19
CA GLY A 280 -4.60 7.12 6.58
C GLY A 280 -4.39 7.54 5.12
N SER A 281 -3.30 7.15 4.47
CA SER A 281 -2.96 7.51 3.08
C SER A 281 -2.99 9.03 2.82
N PRO A 282 -2.21 9.83 3.56
CA PRO A 282 -2.18 11.27 3.35
C PRO A 282 -1.68 11.63 1.95
N VAL A 283 -2.09 12.78 1.46
CA VAL A 283 -1.52 13.36 0.24
C VAL A 283 -0.16 14.00 0.57
N ASP A 284 0.72 14.04 -0.43
CA ASP A 284 2.04 14.62 -0.30
C ASP A 284 2.13 15.93 -1.08
N LEU A 285 2.81 16.91 -0.52
CA LEU A 285 2.95 18.22 -1.10
C LEU A 285 4.40 18.53 -1.43
N LEU A 286 4.61 18.87 -2.68
CA LEU A 286 5.92 19.06 -3.27
C LEU A 286 6.06 20.48 -3.81
N TYR A 287 6.92 21.23 -3.14
CA TYR A 287 7.21 22.62 -3.49
C TYR A 287 8.38 22.66 -4.47
N PRO A 288 8.23 23.34 -5.61
CA PRO A 288 9.35 23.57 -6.51
C PRO A 288 10.35 24.55 -5.88
N ALA A 289 11.65 24.30 -6.05
CA ALA A 289 12.69 25.25 -5.64
C ALA A 289 12.54 26.61 -6.35
N VAL A 290 12.13 26.56 -7.63
CA VAL A 290 11.80 27.73 -8.43
C VAL A 290 10.45 27.51 -9.10
N MET A 291 9.46 28.34 -8.76
CA MET A 291 8.13 28.25 -9.33
C MET A 291 8.11 28.86 -10.73
N LYS A 292 8.00 28.02 -11.76
CA LYS A 292 7.88 28.45 -13.16
C LYS A 292 6.43 28.64 -13.60
N LYS A 293 5.52 27.79 -13.09
CA LYS A 293 4.07 27.85 -13.38
C LYS A 293 3.32 28.38 -12.15
N LYS A 294 3.33 29.69 -11.97
CA LYS A 294 2.85 30.38 -10.76
C LYS A 294 1.36 30.21 -10.47
N TYR A 295 0.55 29.92 -11.50
CA TYR A 295 -0.91 29.85 -11.40
C TYR A 295 -1.47 28.44 -11.50
N ALA A 296 -0.62 27.44 -11.35
CA ALA A 296 -1.01 26.06 -11.54
C ALA A 296 -0.52 25.12 -10.44
N VAL A 297 -1.30 24.05 -10.19
CA VAL A 297 -0.91 22.90 -9.36
C VAL A 297 -1.10 21.61 -10.16
N GLY A 298 -0.19 20.67 -10.00
CA GLY A 298 -0.29 19.34 -10.61
C GLY A 298 -0.68 18.28 -9.58
N ILE A 299 -1.68 17.45 -9.87
CA ILE A 299 -2.03 16.28 -9.05
C ILE A 299 -1.55 15.04 -9.80
N CYS A 300 -0.73 14.21 -9.16
CA CYS A 300 -0.18 12.98 -9.76
C CYS A 300 -0.23 11.80 -8.78
N GLU A 301 0.01 10.59 -9.29
CA GLU A 301 0.08 9.38 -8.48
C GLU A 301 1.53 9.07 -8.10
N GLY A 302 1.84 9.13 -6.80
CA GLY A 302 3.11 8.72 -6.24
C GLY A 302 4.18 9.83 -6.15
N LYS A 303 5.03 9.72 -5.14
CA LYS A 303 6.05 10.70 -4.76
C LYS A 303 7.00 11.04 -5.91
N PHE A 304 7.54 10.05 -6.60
CA PHE A 304 8.54 10.26 -7.65
C PHE A 304 8.03 11.15 -8.79
N LYS A 305 6.78 10.94 -9.22
CA LYS A 305 6.13 11.77 -10.26
C LYS A 305 5.96 13.20 -9.78
N GLY A 306 5.56 13.37 -8.51
CA GLY A 306 5.44 14.69 -7.91
C GLY A 306 6.76 15.43 -7.82
N GLU A 307 7.85 14.74 -7.48
CA GLU A 307 9.20 15.33 -7.43
C GLU A 307 9.65 15.81 -8.82
N ILE A 308 9.40 15.02 -9.87
CA ILE A 308 9.71 15.43 -11.24
C ILE A 308 8.90 16.68 -11.63
N LEU A 309 7.61 16.74 -11.32
CA LEU A 309 6.79 17.95 -11.56
C LEU A 309 7.35 19.17 -10.79
N ALA A 310 7.73 18.98 -9.53
CA ALA A 310 8.34 20.04 -8.73
C ALA A 310 9.68 20.53 -9.31
N GLN A 311 10.53 19.63 -9.77
CA GLN A 311 11.77 19.96 -10.48
C GLN A 311 11.51 20.76 -11.78
N GLN A 312 10.36 20.54 -12.41
CA GLN A 312 9.94 21.34 -13.57
C GLN A 312 9.34 22.72 -13.19
N GLY A 313 9.29 23.03 -11.90
CA GLY A 313 8.79 24.33 -11.40
C GLY A 313 7.27 24.40 -11.29
N LEU A 314 6.59 23.23 -11.24
CA LEU A 314 5.17 23.13 -10.96
C LEU A 314 4.98 22.67 -9.50
N PHE A 315 4.13 23.38 -8.77
CA PHE A 315 3.65 22.91 -7.48
C PHE A 315 2.92 21.57 -7.66
N ALA A 316 3.25 20.55 -6.88
CA ALA A 316 2.66 19.22 -7.08
C ALA A 316 2.01 18.66 -5.81
N ILE A 317 0.89 17.97 -6.00
CA ILE A 317 0.20 17.17 -5.00
C ILE A 317 0.30 15.72 -5.45
N SER A 318 0.94 14.89 -4.65
CA SER A 318 1.08 13.46 -4.93
C SER A 318 0.08 12.67 -4.10
N VAL A 319 -0.79 11.92 -4.77
CA VAL A 319 -1.71 10.97 -4.14
C VAL A 319 -1.08 9.57 -4.18
N GLN A 320 -1.24 8.80 -3.11
CA GLN A 320 -0.61 7.49 -2.99
C GLN A 320 -1.60 6.39 -3.42
N GLY A 321 -1.89 6.38 -4.72
CA GLY A 321 -2.90 5.56 -5.39
C GLY A 321 -4.06 6.40 -5.91
N VAL A 322 -4.51 6.11 -7.14
CA VAL A 322 -5.50 6.91 -7.90
C VAL A 322 -6.83 7.18 -7.18
N GLY A 323 -7.20 6.31 -6.23
CA GLY A 323 -8.41 6.46 -5.41
C GLY A 323 -8.22 7.16 -4.07
N ASN A 324 -6.97 7.44 -3.67
CA ASN A 324 -6.63 7.91 -2.32
C ASN A 324 -6.49 9.44 -2.22
N TRP A 325 -6.98 10.17 -3.20
CA TRP A 325 -6.90 11.64 -3.24
C TRP A 325 -7.68 12.34 -2.11
N LYS A 326 -8.62 11.65 -1.48
CA LYS A 326 -9.38 12.17 -0.35
C LYS A 326 -8.56 12.28 0.94
N GLY A 327 -7.36 11.66 0.99
CA GLY A 327 -6.59 11.57 2.21
C GLY A 327 -7.24 10.65 3.25
N GLY A 328 -6.68 10.67 4.45
CA GLY A 328 -7.09 9.74 5.51
C GLY A 328 -8.37 10.09 6.23
N GLU A 329 -9.52 9.88 5.64
CA GLU A 329 -10.85 10.04 6.27
C GLU A 329 -11.03 9.28 7.61
N LEU A 330 -10.17 8.29 7.89
CA LEU A 330 -10.46 7.29 8.91
C LEU A 330 -10.27 7.75 10.35
N TRP A 331 -9.67 8.91 10.60
CA TRP A 331 -9.19 9.22 11.95
C TRP A 331 -9.59 10.57 12.52
N SER A 332 -10.16 11.49 11.77
CA SER A 332 -10.25 12.85 12.28
C SER A 332 -11.59 13.57 12.14
N GLY A 333 -12.50 13.14 11.29
CA GLY A 333 -13.65 14.00 10.95
C GLY A 333 -13.24 15.37 10.41
N VAL A 334 -11.95 15.50 10.01
CA VAL A 334 -11.36 16.72 9.44
C VAL A 334 -11.48 16.64 7.93
N ASP A 335 -11.68 17.78 7.32
CA ASP A 335 -11.68 18.00 5.89
C ASP A 335 -10.52 17.27 5.21
N HIS A 336 -10.76 16.75 4.01
CA HIS A 336 -9.72 16.10 3.22
C HIS A 336 -8.54 17.04 3.04
N GLU A 337 -7.31 16.52 3.06
CA GLU A 337 -6.13 17.38 2.87
C GLU A 337 -6.18 18.14 1.54
N ILE A 338 -6.83 17.54 0.51
CA ILE A 338 -7.03 18.22 -0.77
C ILE A 338 -7.97 19.44 -0.67
N ASP A 339 -8.80 19.52 0.36
CA ASP A 339 -9.67 20.67 0.61
C ASP A 339 -8.90 21.90 1.09
N GLN A 340 -7.65 21.73 1.48
CA GLN A 340 -6.74 22.83 1.83
C GLN A 340 -6.24 23.59 0.59
N LEU A 341 -6.62 23.18 -0.63
CA LEU A 341 -6.34 23.94 -1.86
C LEU A 341 -6.89 25.37 -1.83
N ASP A 342 -7.86 25.66 -0.98
CA ASP A 342 -8.32 27.04 -0.79
C ASP A 342 -7.19 27.99 -0.37
N SER A 343 -6.17 27.50 0.34
CA SER A 343 -4.97 28.28 0.65
C SER A 343 -4.16 28.62 -0.60
N PHE A 344 -4.31 27.88 -1.69
CA PHE A 344 -3.68 28.18 -2.97
C PHE A 344 -4.35 29.30 -3.74
N SER A 345 -5.61 29.59 -3.48
CA SER A 345 -6.29 30.75 -4.09
C SER A 345 -5.61 32.07 -3.67
N THR A 346 -5.06 32.13 -2.45
CA THR A 346 -4.24 33.27 -1.99
C THR A 346 -2.91 33.40 -2.74
N LEU A 347 -2.42 32.30 -3.34
CA LEU A 347 -1.24 32.26 -4.21
C LEU A 347 -1.57 32.54 -5.68
N GLY A 348 -2.86 32.80 -5.99
CA GLY A 348 -3.32 33.10 -7.35
C GLY A 348 -3.37 31.88 -8.27
N ILE A 349 -3.41 30.65 -7.74
CA ILE A 349 -3.55 29.44 -8.53
C ILE A 349 -4.97 29.38 -9.10
N ASP A 350 -5.07 29.23 -10.42
CA ASP A 350 -6.32 29.17 -11.18
C ASP A 350 -6.51 27.86 -11.94
N THR A 351 -5.47 27.05 -12.06
CA THR A 351 -5.48 25.84 -12.88
C THR A 351 -4.97 24.63 -12.10
N ILE A 352 -5.75 23.55 -12.14
CA ILE A 352 -5.40 22.24 -11.58
C ILE A 352 -5.17 21.28 -12.74
N TYR A 353 -3.97 20.72 -12.84
CA TYR A 353 -3.64 19.65 -13.79
C TYR A 353 -3.71 18.29 -13.11
N ILE A 354 -4.34 17.31 -13.74
CA ILE A 354 -4.37 15.91 -13.31
C ILE A 354 -3.42 15.12 -14.21
N PHE A 355 -2.31 14.62 -13.63
CA PHE A 355 -1.27 13.83 -14.28
C PHE A 355 -1.35 12.37 -13.80
N TYR A 356 -2.37 11.65 -14.24
CA TYR A 356 -2.43 10.21 -14.02
C TYR A 356 -1.66 9.48 -15.12
N ASP A 357 -1.38 8.19 -14.93
CA ASP A 357 -0.56 7.41 -15.87
C ASP A 357 -1.14 7.39 -17.29
N ALA A 358 -0.28 7.21 -18.28
CA ALA A 358 -0.66 7.18 -19.70
C ALA A 358 -1.77 6.15 -20.02
N ASP A 359 -1.84 5.06 -19.24
CA ASP A 359 -2.88 4.05 -19.36
C ASP A 359 -4.26 4.49 -18.84
N MET A 360 -4.41 5.75 -18.39
CA MET A 360 -5.68 6.26 -17.86
C MET A 360 -6.84 6.04 -18.86
N MET A 361 -6.61 6.26 -20.14
CA MET A 361 -7.65 6.09 -21.16
C MET A 361 -7.99 4.62 -21.45
N SER A 362 -7.05 3.71 -21.26
CA SER A 362 -7.20 2.27 -21.48
C SER A 362 -7.54 1.46 -20.24
N ASN A 363 -7.46 2.08 -19.05
CA ASN A 363 -7.74 1.46 -17.75
C ASN A 363 -8.97 2.11 -17.12
N THR A 364 -10.13 1.47 -17.26
CA THR A 364 -11.41 2.02 -16.78
C THR A 364 -11.44 2.31 -15.29
N GLY A 365 -10.64 1.59 -14.46
CA GLY A 365 -10.49 1.87 -13.05
C GLY A 365 -9.80 3.21 -12.81
N VAL A 366 -8.66 3.43 -13.45
CA VAL A 366 -7.89 4.70 -13.36
C VAL A 366 -8.72 5.85 -13.92
N PHE A 367 -9.33 5.66 -15.10
CA PHE A 367 -10.22 6.65 -15.71
C PHE A 367 -11.36 7.06 -14.77
N GLY A 368 -12.06 6.08 -14.18
CA GLY A 368 -13.16 6.32 -13.25
C GLY A 368 -12.73 7.13 -12.02
N HIS A 369 -11.54 6.85 -11.48
CA HIS A 369 -10.99 7.63 -10.37
C HIS A 369 -10.59 9.04 -10.79
N ALA A 370 -9.99 9.21 -11.96
CA ALA A 370 -9.65 10.52 -12.52
C ALA A 370 -10.90 11.39 -12.73
N MET A 371 -11.97 10.82 -13.29
CA MET A 371 -13.23 11.55 -13.49
C MET A 371 -13.89 11.97 -12.17
N LYS A 372 -13.89 11.09 -11.16
CA LYS A 372 -14.41 11.42 -9.81
C LYS A 372 -13.60 12.52 -9.14
N LEU A 373 -12.28 12.48 -9.25
CA LEU A 373 -11.41 13.54 -8.74
C LEU A 373 -11.74 14.87 -9.43
N GLY A 374 -11.78 14.89 -10.77
CA GLY A 374 -12.07 16.12 -11.50
C GLY A 374 -13.45 16.68 -11.21
N GLU A 375 -14.48 15.83 -11.11
CA GLU A 375 -15.82 16.27 -10.73
C GLU A 375 -15.84 16.88 -9.32
N TYR A 376 -15.14 16.27 -8.38
CA TYR A 376 -15.00 16.79 -7.03
C TYR A 376 -14.33 18.16 -7.01
N LEU A 377 -13.20 18.30 -7.72
CA LEU A 377 -12.44 19.56 -7.80
C LEU A 377 -13.23 20.68 -8.48
N GLU A 378 -13.94 20.39 -9.57
CA GLU A 378 -14.80 21.37 -10.27
C GLU A 378 -15.95 21.87 -9.37
N LYS A 379 -16.52 20.98 -8.55
CA LYS A 379 -17.58 21.37 -7.59
C LYS A 379 -17.03 22.15 -6.41
N ARG A 380 -15.88 21.75 -5.89
CA ARG A 380 -15.29 22.34 -4.69
C ARG A 380 -14.60 23.67 -4.99
N TYR A 381 -14.01 23.80 -6.17
CA TYR A 381 -13.24 24.97 -6.63
C TYR A 381 -13.77 25.47 -7.99
N PRO A 382 -15.00 26.01 -8.06
CA PRO A 382 -15.63 26.39 -9.34
C PRO A 382 -14.91 27.51 -10.08
N HIS A 383 -14.02 28.23 -9.41
CA HIS A 383 -13.16 29.27 -9.99
C HIS A 383 -11.87 28.73 -10.60
N MET A 384 -11.52 27.48 -10.33
CA MET A 384 -10.30 26.86 -10.87
C MET A 384 -10.61 26.05 -12.13
N LYS A 385 -9.71 26.10 -13.10
CA LYS A 385 -9.78 25.27 -14.30
C LYS A 385 -9.19 23.90 -14.02
N VAL A 386 -9.96 22.82 -14.19
CA VAL A 386 -9.48 21.44 -14.02
C VAL A 386 -9.18 20.84 -15.41
N VAL A 387 -7.96 20.34 -15.60
CA VAL A 387 -7.43 19.88 -16.88
C VAL A 387 -6.70 18.55 -16.71
N TYR A 388 -6.93 17.62 -17.61
CA TYR A 388 -6.26 16.32 -17.64
C TYR A 388 -5.09 16.38 -18.61
N ALA A 389 -3.93 15.94 -18.17
CA ALA A 389 -2.74 15.76 -18.98
C ALA A 389 -2.73 14.35 -19.57
N LEU A 390 -2.58 14.25 -20.88
CA LEU A 390 -2.66 13.01 -21.64
C LEU A 390 -1.42 12.89 -22.53
N TRP A 391 -0.88 11.69 -22.67
CA TRP A 391 0.22 11.38 -23.57
C TRP A 391 0.16 9.91 -24.01
N HIS A 392 0.93 9.59 -25.04
CA HIS A 392 1.06 8.23 -25.54
C HIS A 392 1.85 7.36 -24.55
N ASP A 393 1.37 6.13 -24.25
CA ASP A 393 2.03 5.22 -23.32
C ASP A 393 3.42 4.75 -23.79
N GLY A 394 3.68 4.74 -25.09
CA GLY A 394 5.00 4.51 -25.66
C GLY A 394 6.06 5.57 -25.33
N TYR A 395 5.65 6.76 -24.89
CA TYR A 395 6.56 7.82 -24.47
C TYR A 395 6.99 7.69 -23.01
N GLY A 396 6.25 6.95 -22.21
CA GLY A 396 6.47 6.69 -20.81
C GLY A 396 5.16 6.40 -20.08
N LYS A 397 5.19 5.51 -19.10
CA LYS A 397 3.99 5.18 -18.34
C LYS A 397 3.57 6.34 -17.45
N GLY A 398 4.48 6.84 -16.63
CA GLY A 398 4.27 7.96 -15.72
C GLY A 398 4.78 9.27 -16.29
N ILE A 399 4.38 10.38 -15.67
CA ILE A 399 4.90 11.70 -16.04
C ILE A 399 6.42 11.79 -15.80
N ASP A 400 6.96 11.04 -14.85
CA ASP A 400 8.38 10.90 -14.60
C ASP A 400 9.10 10.27 -15.80
N ASP A 401 8.61 9.14 -16.30
CA ASP A 401 9.17 8.49 -17.49
C ASP A 401 9.09 9.42 -18.72
N LEU A 402 7.98 10.12 -18.89
CA LEU A 402 7.78 11.03 -20.01
C LEU A 402 8.84 12.15 -20.06
N TYR A 403 9.13 12.77 -18.90
CA TYR A 403 10.16 13.79 -18.82
C TYR A 403 11.57 13.22 -19.03
N ILE A 404 11.85 12.05 -18.47
CA ILE A 404 13.13 11.35 -18.63
C ILE A 404 13.39 11.00 -20.09
N ASN A 405 12.36 10.56 -20.81
CA ASN A 405 12.43 10.18 -22.22
C ASN A 405 12.42 11.38 -23.19
N GLY A 406 12.24 12.60 -22.69
CA GLY A 406 12.29 13.82 -23.50
C GLY A 406 11.01 14.20 -24.22
N TYR A 407 9.88 13.57 -23.89
CA TYR A 407 8.57 13.79 -24.55
C TYR A 407 7.64 14.75 -23.79
N ALA A 408 8.17 15.59 -22.92
CA ALA A 408 7.35 16.53 -22.14
C ALA A 408 6.54 17.52 -22.97
N ASN A 409 6.95 17.80 -24.22
CA ASN A 409 6.25 18.68 -25.13
C ASN A 409 5.06 17.99 -25.85
N ASP A 410 4.95 16.67 -25.73
CA ASP A 410 3.90 15.88 -26.37
C ASP A 410 2.67 15.69 -25.48
N ILE A 411 2.64 16.34 -24.31
CA ILE A 411 1.48 16.33 -23.42
C ILE A 411 0.33 17.10 -24.07
N ARG A 412 -0.83 16.44 -24.15
CA ARG A 412 -2.10 17.05 -24.55
C ARG A 412 -2.95 17.34 -23.31
N TYR A 413 -3.69 18.42 -23.35
CA TYR A 413 -4.49 18.86 -22.23
C TYR A 413 -5.96 18.93 -22.60
N MET A 414 -6.82 18.30 -21.80
CA MET A 414 -8.25 18.21 -22.08
C MET A 414 -9.08 18.45 -20.83
N SER A 415 -10.20 19.13 -20.96
CA SER A 415 -11.17 19.26 -19.87
C SER A 415 -12.05 18.03 -19.75
N ARG A 416 -12.74 17.85 -18.62
CA ARG A 416 -13.47 16.62 -18.27
C ARG A 416 -14.54 16.24 -19.30
N LYS A 417 -15.39 17.17 -19.73
CA LYS A 417 -16.51 16.86 -20.66
C LYS A 417 -16.05 16.33 -22.03
N PRO A 418 -15.14 17.01 -22.74
CA PRO A 418 -14.55 16.46 -23.96
C PRO A 418 -13.89 15.10 -23.73
N LEU A 419 -13.14 14.92 -22.64
CA LEU A 419 -12.47 13.67 -22.33
C LEU A 419 -13.47 12.52 -22.11
N GLN A 420 -14.59 12.74 -21.45
CA GLN A 420 -15.65 11.74 -21.28
C GLN A 420 -16.30 11.38 -22.63
N LYS A 421 -16.51 12.35 -23.51
CA LYS A 421 -17.03 12.10 -24.86
C LYS A 421 -16.07 11.25 -25.67
N THR A 422 -14.78 11.61 -25.69
CA THR A 422 -13.73 10.83 -26.37
C THR A 422 -13.67 9.39 -25.85
N GLN A 423 -13.80 9.17 -24.53
CA GLN A 423 -13.83 7.82 -23.95
C GLN A 423 -15.06 7.02 -24.42
N GLN A 424 -16.23 7.64 -24.56
CA GLN A 424 -17.43 6.98 -25.04
C GLN A 424 -17.29 6.59 -26.53
N GLU A 425 -16.76 7.48 -27.36
CA GLU A 425 -16.48 7.22 -28.78
C GLU A 425 -15.46 6.09 -28.94
N LEU A 426 -14.43 6.06 -28.11
CA LEU A 426 -13.44 5.00 -28.07
C LEU A 426 -14.07 3.64 -27.70
N ASP A 427 -14.91 3.60 -26.66
CA ASP A 427 -15.61 2.38 -26.24
C ASP A 427 -16.50 1.83 -27.39
N ILE A 428 -17.18 2.69 -28.13
CA ILE A 428 -18.00 2.32 -29.32
C ILE A 428 -17.10 1.79 -30.39
N ALA A 429 -16.08 2.53 -30.82
CA ALA A 429 -15.18 2.16 -31.90
C ALA A 429 -14.45 0.83 -31.62
N VAL A 430 -14.06 0.57 -30.39
CA VAL A 430 -13.45 -0.71 -29.99
C VAL A 430 -14.48 -1.85 -30.01
N SER A 431 -15.69 -1.61 -29.52
CA SER A 431 -16.77 -2.61 -29.54
C SER A 431 -17.11 -3.00 -31.00
N ASP A 432 -17.21 -2.04 -31.90
CA ASP A 432 -17.49 -2.26 -33.31
C ASP A 432 -16.35 -3.02 -34.02
N ALA A 433 -15.10 -2.63 -33.73
CA ALA A 433 -13.93 -3.26 -34.33
C ALA A 433 -13.72 -4.71 -33.88
N LEU A 434 -14.26 -5.08 -32.72
CA LEU A 434 -14.14 -6.42 -32.14
C LEU A 434 -15.39 -7.27 -32.37
N GLY A 435 -16.51 -6.68 -32.76
CA GLY A 435 -17.80 -7.38 -32.81
C GLY A 435 -18.30 -7.85 -31.44
N ILE A 436 -17.86 -7.22 -30.34
CA ILE A 436 -18.17 -7.64 -28.97
C ILE A 436 -18.83 -6.46 -28.24
N SER A 437 -20.10 -6.58 -27.88
CA SER A 437 -20.84 -5.56 -27.14
C SER A 437 -20.47 -5.43 -25.65
N ASN A 438 -19.75 -6.41 -25.07
CA ASN A 438 -19.31 -6.40 -23.68
C ASN A 438 -17.96 -7.11 -23.55
N TYR A 439 -16.86 -6.37 -23.62
CA TYR A 439 -15.54 -6.90 -23.22
C TYR A 439 -15.16 -6.45 -21.79
N PRO A 440 -14.39 -7.26 -21.05
CA PRO A 440 -13.96 -6.87 -19.70
C PRO A 440 -12.98 -5.69 -19.80
N LYS A 441 -13.49 -4.48 -19.57
CA LYS A 441 -12.78 -3.20 -19.67
C LYS A 441 -11.49 -3.08 -18.83
N ASN A 442 -11.27 -4.00 -17.89
CA ASN A 442 -10.08 -4.05 -17.04
C ASN A 442 -8.98 -5.00 -17.51
N LYS A 443 -9.21 -5.71 -18.64
CA LYS A 443 -8.22 -6.61 -19.24
C LYS A 443 -8.39 -6.58 -20.78
N ILE A 444 -7.91 -5.53 -21.40
CA ILE A 444 -7.83 -5.49 -22.86
C ILE A 444 -6.77 -6.53 -23.27
N PRO A 445 -7.12 -7.55 -24.08
CA PRO A 445 -6.16 -8.51 -24.59
C PRO A 445 -5.02 -7.81 -25.33
N ALA A 446 -3.79 -8.32 -25.20
CA ALA A 446 -2.60 -7.71 -25.80
C ALA A 446 -2.75 -7.51 -27.34
N GLU A 447 -3.40 -8.45 -27.99
CA GLU A 447 -3.69 -8.44 -29.45
C GLU A 447 -4.59 -7.27 -29.89
N ILE A 448 -5.36 -6.71 -28.95
CA ILE A 448 -6.30 -5.62 -29.19
C ILE A 448 -5.74 -4.29 -28.70
N LYS A 449 -4.77 -4.34 -27.80
CA LYS A 449 -4.19 -3.16 -27.15
C LYS A 449 -3.59 -2.18 -28.16
N GLU A 450 -2.88 -2.68 -29.16
CA GLU A 450 -2.31 -1.83 -30.23
C GLU A 450 -3.40 -1.14 -31.03
N LYS A 451 -4.45 -1.89 -31.43
CA LYS A 451 -5.59 -1.34 -32.17
C LYS A 451 -6.36 -0.30 -31.35
N TYR A 452 -6.52 -0.57 -30.06
CA TYR A 452 -7.11 0.35 -29.10
C TYR A 452 -6.32 1.65 -29.00
N ILE A 453 -4.99 1.58 -28.93
CA ILE A 453 -4.09 2.73 -28.87
C ILE A 453 -4.18 3.56 -30.15
N MET A 454 -4.20 2.93 -31.33
CA MET A 454 -4.34 3.63 -32.62
C MET A 454 -5.68 4.38 -32.75
N ILE A 455 -6.79 3.76 -32.34
CA ILE A 455 -8.12 4.39 -32.35
C ILE A 455 -8.13 5.57 -31.35
N MET A 456 -7.56 5.39 -30.16
CA MET A 456 -7.45 6.44 -29.14
C MET A 456 -6.67 7.65 -29.68
N GLN A 457 -5.55 7.43 -30.36
CA GLN A 457 -4.74 8.48 -30.96
C GLN A 457 -5.53 9.28 -31.99
N GLY A 458 -6.19 8.60 -32.94
CA GLY A 458 -7.00 9.26 -33.96
C GLY A 458 -8.14 10.10 -33.37
N LEU A 459 -8.81 9.60 -32.32
CA LEU A 459 -9.87 10.35 -31.63
C LEU A 459 -9.34 11.54 -30.84
N MET A 460 -8.18 11.41 -30.22
CA MET A 460 -7.54 12.52 -29.50
C MET A 460 -7.06 13.61 -30.46
N GLU A 461 -6.52 13.25 -31.61
CA GLU A 461 -6.14 14.22 -32.67
C GLU A 461 -7.34 14.95 -33.21
N SER A 462 -8.46 14.25 -33.47
CA SER A 462 -9.69 14.86 -33.96
C SER A 462 -10.43 15.73 -32.96
N ALA A 463 -10.30 15.45 -31.65
CA ALA A 463 -10.93 16.24 -30.59
C ALA A 463 -10.16 17.54 -30.24
N LEU A 464 -8.98 17.73 -30.84
CA LEU A 464 -8.13 18.92 -30.65
C LEU A 464 -8.27 19.92 -31.79
N LEU A 465 -8.97 19.55 -32.89
CA LEU A 465 -9.39 20.41 -33.98
C LEU A 465 -10.76 21.01 -33.69
#